data_7f2607782b9f0b9c39e3034c1090bf82
#
_entry.id   7f2607782b9f0b9c39e3034c1090bf82
#
_cell.length_a   1.000
_cell.length_b   1.000
_cell.length_c   1.000
_cell.angle_alpha   90.00
_cell.angle_beta   90.00
_cell.angle_gamma   90.00
#
_symmetry.space_group_name_H-M   'P 1'
#
loop_
_entity.id
_entity.type
_entity.pdbx_description
1 polymer ?
#
loop_
_entity_poly.entity_id
_entity_poly.type
_entity_poly.pdbx_seq_one_letter_code
_entity_poly.pdbx_strand_id
1 'polypeptide(L)'
;MRLYNKACLFALVILFSGYAYMSCTHKDALVSTNGPKIERGTHKLNFITDPKVSFDKQHSNVGWETAYLGGLSLLTGRFDTLGMTSFNFDESNAAGISFEAWVWVNRVNTSEPARDKGCLQTTYGVTTSMTTEAANIAIIKSKSVELSTDDNGYIVKFDLTFHGVTKELTGKLLYDGTIVTGSGATAKNVYGFTFTFQFLAKTDFGIVSTNIADLVGIKCNAIFRQTQ
;
A
#
# COMPACT_ATOMS: atom_id res chain seq x y z
N MET A 1 -19.69 -54.07 -28.46
CA MET A 1 -20.03 -53.40 -27.20
C MET A 1 -18.83 -52.77 -26.47
N ARG A 2 -17.61 -52.71 -27.03
CA ARG A 2 -16.40 -52.09 -26.37
C ARG A 2 -15.97 -50.69 -26.90
N LEU A 3 -16.54 -50.22 -28.01
CA LEU A 3 -16.22 -48.89 -28.56
C LEU A 3 -17.03 -47.74 -27.92
N TYR A 4 -18.25 -47.98 -27.46
CA TYR A 4 -19.12 -46.96 -26.85
C TYR A 4 -18.62 -46.49 -25.51
N ASN A 5 -17.96 -47.33 -24.72
CA ASN A 5 -17.42 -46.94 -23.41
C ASN A 5 -16.20 -46.02 -23.50
N LYS A 6 -15.45 -46.04 -24.57
CA LYS A 6 -14.27 -45.15 -24.75
C LYS A 6 -14.69 -43.74 -25.19
N ALA A 7 -15.72 -43.64 -26.03
CA ALA A 7 -16.26 -42.34 -26.47
C ALA A 7 -16.98 -41.59 -25.35
N CYS A 8 -17.70 -42.29 -24.48
CA CYS A 8 -18.33 -41.68 -23.29
C CYS A 8 -17.28 -41.20 -22.27
N LEU A 9 -16.18 -41.95 -22.08
CA LEU A 9 -15.12 -41.54 -21.16
C LEU A 9 -14.37 -40.30 -21.68
N PHE A 10 -14.12 -40.22 -22.99
CA PHE A 10 -13.50 -39.04 -23.61
C PHE A 10 -14.40 -37.81 -23.56
N ALA A 11 -15.71 -37.97 -23.77
CA ALA A 11 -16.66 -36.87 -23.66
C ALA A 11 -16.79 -36.33 -22.19
N LEU A 12 -16.68 -37.25 -21.21
CA LEU A 12 -16.71 -36.85 -19.79
C LEU A 12 -15.45 -36.08 -19.38
N VAL A 13 -14.27 -36.48 -19.88
CA VAL A 13 -13.00 -35.80 -19.62
C VAL A 13 -12.97 -34.40 -20.25
N ILE A 14 -13.51 -34.26 -21.46
CA ILE A 14 -13.61 -32.93 -22.11
C ILE A 14 -14.61 -32.01 -21.39
N LEU A 15 -15.69 -32.53 -20.87
CA LEU A 15 -16.65 -31.77 -20.06
C LEU A 15 -16.04 -31.33 -18.72
N PHE A 16 -15.26 -32.20 -18.06
CA PHE A 16 -14.59 -31.84 -16.79
C PHE A 16 -13.41 -30.88 -16.99
N SER A 17 -12.65 -30.98 -18.10
CA SER A 17 -11.59 -30.03 -18.40
C SER A 17 -12.13 -28.65 -18.78
N GLY A 18 -13.33 -28.55 -19.36
CA GLY A 18 -13.99 -27.28 -19.64
C GLY A 18 -14.41 -26.52 -18.38
N TYR A 19 -14.77 -27.21 -17.30
CA TYR A 19 -15.10 -26.59 -16.02
C TYR A 19 -13.87 -26.14 -15.20
N ALA A 20 -12.70 -26.73 -15.44
CA ALA A 20 -11.48 -26.34 -14.72
C ALA A 20 -10.90 -24.99 -15.18
N TYR A 21 -11.32 -24.47 -16.34
CA TYR A 21 -10.92 -23.14 -16.84
C TYR A 21 -11.92 -22.03 -16.52
N MET A 22 -13.04 -22.33 -15.89
CA MET A 22 -13.87 -21.32 -15.21
C MET A 22 -13.33 -21.04 -13.80
N SER A 23 -12.02 -20.98 -13.64
CA SER A 23 -11.41 -20.41 -12.46
C SER A 23 -11.81 -18.95 -12.42
N CYS A 24 -12.55 -18.59 -11.43
CA CYS A 24 -13.04 -17.29 -11.03
C CYS A 24 -12.05 -16.17 -11.36
N THR A 25 -12.18 -15.54 -12.52
CA THR A 25 -11.76 -14.16 -12.68
C THR A 25 -12.81 -13.32 -11.94
N HIS A 26 -12.89 -13.51 -10.63
CA HIS A 26 -13.58 -12.60 -9.79
C HIS A 26 -12.74 -11.33 -9.76
N LYS A 27 -12.96 -10.49 -10.72
CA LYS A 27 -12.61 -9.08 -10.57
C LYS A 27 -13.61 -8.55 -9.56
N ASP A 28 -13.27 -8.77 -8.28
CA ASP A 28 -13.91 -8.03 -7.21
C ASP A 28 -13.59 -6.57 -7.45
N ALA A 29 -14.43 -5.92 -8.22
CA ALA A 29 -14.48 -4.49 -8.21
C ALA A 29 -14.96 -4.10 -6.83
N LEU A 30 -14.04 -3.88 -5.89
CA LEU A 30 -14.31 -3.21 -4.62
C LEU A 30 -14.78 -1.75 -4.84
N VAL A 31 -14.98 -1.38 -6.08
CA VAL A 31 -15.50 -0.08 -6.47
C VAL A 31 -17.03 -0.19 -6.48
N SER A 32 -17.66 0.40 -5.48
CA SER A 32 -19.10 0.63 -5.48
C SER A 32 -19.46 1.44 -6.73
N THR A 33 -20.23 0.85 -7.64
CA THR A 33 -20.77 1.56 -8.82
C THR A 33 -21.75 2.67 -8.45
N ASN A 34 -22.21 2.68 -7.18
CA ASN A 34 -23.10 3.68 -6.59
C ASN A 34 -22.39 4.64 -5.64
N GLY A 35 -21.05 4.62 -5.59
CA GLY A 35 -20.24 5.55 -4.82
C GLY A 35 -20.23 6.96 -5.44
N PRO A 36 -19.75 7.97 -4.69
CA PRO A 36 -19.54 9.30 -5.23
C PRO A 36 -18.66 9.26 -6.49
N LYS A 37 -18.99 10.11 -7.46
CA LYS A 37 -18.19 10.20 -8.69
C LYS A 37 -16.79 10.72 -8.34
N ILE A 38 -15.75 9.97 -8.72
CA ILE A 38 -14.38 10.42 -8.62
C ILE A 38 -14.10 11.41 -9.74
N GLU A 39 -13.72 12.63 -9.36
CA GLU A 39 -13.33 13.67 -10.28
C GLU A 39 -11.81 13.65 -10.49
N ARG A 40 -11.40 13.84 -11.75
CA ARG A 40 -10.00 14.00 -12.15
C ARG A 40 -9.86 15.29 -12.91
N GLY A 41 -8.74 15.95 -12.76
CA GLY A 41 -8.48 17.24 -13.40
C GLY A 41 -7.13 17.79 -12.99
N THR A 42 -7.01 19.11 -12.92
CA THR A 42 -5.79 19.81 -12.50
C THR A 42 -5.82 20.13 -11.00
N HIS A 43 -5.90 19.10 -10.18
CA HIS A 43 -5.96 19.26 -8.72
C HIS A 43 -4.59 19.56 -8.13
N LYS A 44 -4.60 20.43 -7.14
CA LYS A 44 -3.41 20.79 -6.33
C LYS A 44 -3.75 20.68 -4.86
N LEU A 45 -2.78 20.18 -4.09
CA LEU A 45 -2.90 20.01 -2.67
C LEU A 45 -1.55 20.27 -2.01
N ASN A 46 -1.50 21.12 -1.00
CA ASN A 46 -0.31 21.34 -0.20
C ASN A 46 -0.64 21.24 1.28
N PHE A 47 -0.21 20.15 1.90
CA PHE A 47 -0.52 19.85 3.30
C PHE A 47 0.19 20.79 4.29
N ILE A 48 1.32 21.39 3.91
CA ILE A 48 2.09 22.25 4.82
C ILE A 48 1.60 23.71 4.77
N THR A 49 1.41 24.22 3.55
CA THR A 49 1.20 25.65 3.36
C THR A 49 -0.28 26.05 3.28
N ASP A 50 -1.16 25.10 2.98
CA ASP A 50 -2.60 25.34 2.97
C ASP A 50 -3.23 24.90 4.29
N PRO A 51 -3.63 25.86 5.17
CA PRO A 51 -4.23 25.55 6.47
C PRO A 51 -5.61 24.87 6.36
N LYS A 52 -6.22 24.90 5.18
CA LYS A 52 -7.47 24.21 4.89
C LYS A 52 -7.28 22.70 4.67
N VAL A 53 -6.04 22.24 4.42
CA VAL A 53 -5.72 20.84 4.14
C VAL A 53 -5.37 20.10 5.43
N SER A 54 -5.96 18.95 5.63
CA SER A 54 -5.68 18.04 6.74
C SER A 54 -5.45 16.62 6.25
N PHE A 55 -4.53 15.90 6.90
CA PHE A 55 -4.32 14.47 6.68
C PHE A 55 -5.32 13.67 7.52
N ASP A 56 -6.12 12.84 6.87
CA ASP A 56 -7.14 12.00 7.53
C ASP A 56 -6.54 10.67 7.98
N LYS A 57 -5.97 10.64 9.18
CA LYS A 57 -5.36 9.43 9.77
C LYS A 57 -6.34 8.29 9.97
N GLN A 58 -7.63 8.57 10.17
CA GLN A 58 -8.63 7.55 10.47
C GLN A 58 -8.95 6.69 9.24
N HIS A 59 -8.82 7.27 8.05
CA HIS A 59 -9.11 6.60 6.79
C HIS A 59 -7.84 6.30 5.96
N SER A 60 -6.66 6.58 6.54
CA SER A 60 -5.37 6.27 5.95
C SER A 60 -4.77 5.03 6.59
N ASN A 61 -4.00 4.26 5.84
CA ASN A 61 -3.34 3.07 6.37
C ASN A 61 -2.03 2.78 5.64
N VAL A 62 -1.16 2.01 6.31
CA VAL A 62 0.04 1.40 5.73
C VAL A 62 0.00 -0.08 6.04
N GLY A 63 -0.23 -0.87 4.99
CA GLY A 63 -0.19 -2.33 5.02
C GLY A 63 1.13 -2.87 4.49
N TRP A 64 1.48 -4.08 4.90
CA TRP A 64 2.64 -4.81 4.42
C TRP A 64 2.32 -6.29 4.22
N GLU A 65 3.10 -6.93 3.36
CA GLU A 65 3.00 -8.35 3.11
C GLU A 65 4.36 -8.96 2.80
N THR A 66 4.57 -10.21 3.17
CA THR A 66 5.75 -11.00 2.82
C THR A 66 5.42 -12.49 2.81
N ALA A 67 6.16 -13.29 2.04
CA ALA A 67 6.01 -14.72 2.07
C ALA A 67 6.57 -15.29 3.39
N TYR A 68 5.89 -16.28 3.94
CA TYR A 68 6.22 -16.94 5.20
C TYR A 68 6.56 -18.41 4.97
N LEU A 69 7.58 -18.92 5.69
CA LEU A 69 8.06 -20.31 5.62
C LEU A 69 8.28 -20.79 4.18
N GLY A 70 9.11 -20.08 3.42
CA GLY A 70 9.44 -20.46 2.05
C GLY A 70 8.28 -20.31 1.05
N GLY A 71 7.24 -19.53 1.39
CA GLY A 71 6.08 -19.31 0.53
C GLY A 71 4.89 -20.22 0.81
N LEU A 72 4.91 -20.98 1.92
CA LEU A 72 3.76 -21.80 2.33
C LEU A 72 2.54 -20.95 2.69
N SER A 73 2.74 -19.71 3.13
CA SER A 73 1.66 -18.77 3.37
C SER A 73 2.11 -17.33 3.12
N LEU A 74 1.15 -16.43 3.06
CA LEU A 74 1.36 -14.98 3.03
C LEU A 74 1.18 -14.45 4.45
N LEU A 75 2.18 -13.75 4.95
CA LEU A 75 2.11 -13.01 6.19
C LEU A 75 1.78 -11.56 5.85
N THR A 76 0.72 -11.04 6.46
CA THR A 76 0.26 -9.67 6.26
C THR A 76 0.08 -8.95 7.58
N GLY A 77 0.16 -7.64 7.53
CA GLY A 77 -0.11 -6.78 8.67
C GLY A 77 -0.25 -5.32 8.25
N ARG A 78 -0.44 -4.47 9.24
CA ARG A 78 -0.47 -3.02 9.09
C ARG A 78 0.28 -2.35 10.24
N PHE A 79 0.49 -1.03 10.13
CA PHE A 79 1.00 -0.22 11.23
C PHE A 79 -0.13 0.65 11.78
N ASP A 80 -0.38 0.55 13.10
CA ASP A 80 -1.46 1.30 13.76
C ASP A 80 -1.10 2.77 14.03
N THR A 81 0.17 3.14 13.84
CA THR A 81 0.62 4.52 14.02
C THR A 81 1.41 4.98 12.81
N LEU A 82 0.87 6.00 12.16
CA LEU A 82 1.43 6.60 10.95
C LEU A 82 1.23 8.11 10.95
N GLY A 83 2.01 8.81 10.16
CA GLY A 83 1.87 10.24 9.96
C GLY A 83 2.48 10.74 8.66
N MET A 84 2.06 11.95 8.31
CA MET A 84 2.57 12.69 7.16
C MET A 84 3.30 13.93 7.68
N THR A 85 4.56 14.10 7.28
CA THR A 85 5.34 15.31 7.60
C THR A 85 5.12 16.38 6.55
N SER A 86 5.11 15.98 5.28
CA SER A 86 4.85 16.88 4.16
C SER A 86 4.14 16.15 3.02
N PHE A 87 3.31 16.87 2.28
CA PHE A 87 2.71 16.39 1.04
C PHE A 87 2.40 17.58 0.14
N ASN A 88 2.98 17.60 -1.04
CA ASN A 88 2.68 18.53 -2.10
C ASN A 88 2.31 17.74 -3.35
N PHE A 89 1.13 17.99 -3.88
CA PHE A 89 0.62 17.33 -5.08
C PHE A 89 0.16 18.38 -6.09
N ASP A 90 0.62 18.25 -7.32
CA ASP A 90 0.16 19.02 -8.46
C ASP A 90 -0.07 18.04 -9.61
N GLU A 91 -1.32 17.74 -9.92
CA GLU A 91 -1.70 16.80 -10.97
C GLU A 91 -1.15 17.21 -12.35
N SER A 92 -0.94 18.50 -12.57
CA SER A 92 -0.40 19.06 -13.82
C SER A 92 1.15 19.08 -13.88
N ASN A 93 1.83 18.83 -12.76
CA ASN A 93 3.28 18.94 -12.67
C ASN A 93 3.89 17.83 -11.81
N ALA A 94 4.17 16.67 -12.40
CA ALA A 94 4.72 15.53 -11.70
C ALA A 94 6.03 15.86 -10.95
N ALA A 95 6.91 16.65 -11.54
CA ALA A 95 8.19 17.03 -10.94
C ALA A 95 8.03 17.89 -9.67
N GLY A 96 6.88 18.53 -9.48
CA GLY A 96 6.56 19.30 -8.29
C GLY A 96 5.96 18.47 -7.15
N ILE A 97 5.63 17.19 -7.40
CA ILE A 97 5.07 16.30 -6.37
C ILE A 97 6.19 15.91 -5.38
N SER A 98 5.90 16.06 -4.10
CA SER A 98 6.84 15.67 -3.04
C SER A 98 6.11 15.27 -1.77
N PHE A 99 6.69 14.34 -1.01
CA PHE A 99 6.13 13.93 0.27
C PHE A 99 7.18 13.37 1.23
N GLU A 100 6.87 13.45 2.51
CA GLU A 100 7.58 12.77 3.58
C GLU A 100 6.56 12.22 4.57
N ALA A 101 6.66 10.91 4.88
CA ALA A 101 5.75 10.21 5.77
C ALA A 101 6.50 9.19 6.62
N TRP A 102 5.88 8.77 7.71
CA TRP A 102 6.48 7.83 8.65
C TRP A 102 5.46 6.87 9.27
N VAL A 103 5.97 5.73 9.75
CA VAL A 103 5.24 4.77 10.57
C VAL A 103 6.05 4.39 11.80
N TRP A 104 5.36 4.04 12.90
CA TRP A 104 5.98 3.38 14.05
C TRP A 104 5.98 1.87 13.83
N VAL A 105 7.16 1.29 13.57
CA VAL A 105 7.31 -0.14 13.28
C VAL A 105 6.93 -1.02 14.47
N ASN A 106 7.17 -0.53 15.69
CA ASN A 106 6.76 -1.20 16.93
C ASN A 106 5.23 -1.15 17.20
N ARG A 107 4.46 -0.52 16.33
CA ARG A 107 2.99 -0.52 16.32
C ARG A 107 2.45 -1.37 15.17
N VAL A 108 3.19 -2.41 14.82
CA VAL A 108 2.73 -3.43 13.88
C VAL A 108 1.54 -4.17 14.46
N ASN A 109 0.58 -4.46 13.59
CA ASN A 109 -0.64 -5.21 13.91
C ASN A 109 -0.88 -6.25 12.82
N THR A 110 -0.80 -7.51 13.18
CA THR A 110 -1.05 -8.66 12.31
C THR A 110 -2.36 -9.36 12.64
N SER A 111 -3.18 -8.75 13.49
CA SER A 111 -4.41 -9.33 14.08
C SER A 111 -4.15 -10.56 14.98
N GLU A 112 -2.89 -10.77 15.39
CA GLU A 112 -2.48 -11.84 16.33
C GLU A 112 -1.47 -11.26 17.32
N PRO A 113 -1.91 -10.91 18.55
CA PRO A 113 -1.08 -10.22 19.53
C PRO A 113 0.19 -10.96 19.92
N ALA A 114 0.17 -12.30 19.93
CA ALA A 114 1.37 -13.09 20.24
C ALA A 114 2.42 -12.94 19.12
N ARG A 115 1.98 -12.91 17.88
CA ARG A 115 2.84 -12.69 16.72
C ARG A 115 3.40 -11.26 16.69
N ASP A 116 2.59 -10.25 17.00
CA ASP A 116 3.02 -8.85 17.07
C ASP A 116 4.14 -8.65 18.07
N LYS A 117 4.03 -9.27 19.25
CA LYS A 117 5.07 -9.20 20.30
C LYS A 117 6.32 -10.04 19.96
N GLY A 118 6.12 -11.26 19.52
CA GLY A 118 7.19 -12.25 19.36
C GLY A 118 7.92 -12.13 18.03
N CYS A 119 7.22 -12.33 16.92
CA CYS A 119 7.88 -12.50 15.63
C CYS A 119 8.37 -11.17 15.04
N LEU A 120 7.57 -10.14 15.03
CA LEU A 120 7.93 -8.92 14.30
C LEU A 120 8.79 -7.99 15.13
N GLN A 121 8.45 -7.77 16.40
CA GLN A 121 9.22 -6.86 17.25
C GLN A 121 10.62 -7.43 17.53
N THR A 122 10.72 -8.70 17.92
CA THR A 122 12.02 -9.34 18.20
C THR A 122 12.82 -9.60 16.93
N THR A 123 12.17 -10.03 15.85
CA THR A 123 12.83 -10.29 14.57
C THR A 123 13.38 -9.02 13.96
N TYR A 124 12.62 -7.94 13.96
CA TYR A 124 13.05 -6.65 13.40
C TYR A 124 13.85 -5.81 14.40
N GLY A 125 14.11 -6.30 15.60
CA GLY A 125 14.87 -5.58 16.61
C GLY A 125 14.21 -4.29 17.10
N VAL A 126 12.90 -4.13 16.87
CA VAL A 126 12.15 -2.96 17.33
C VAL A 126 11.76 -3.11 18.77
N THR A 127 11.75 -2.02 19.52
CA THR A 127 11.36 -2.01 20.93
C THR A 127 9.85 -1.78 21.06
N THR A 128 9.29 -2.06 22.23
CA THR A 128 7.90 -1.70 22.56
C THR A 128 7.77 -0.22 22.95
N SER A 129 8.87 0.50 23.09
CA SER A 129 8.90 1.92 23.39
C SER A 129 8.42 2.75 22.18
N MET A 130 7.69 3.81 22.47
CA MET A 130 7.29 4.83 21.48
C MET A 130 8.34 5.94 21.37
N THR A 131 9.63 5.58 21.44
CA THR A 131 10.73 6.51 21.23
C THR A 131 10.99 6.72 19.74
N THR A 132 11.72 7.78 19.40
CA THR A 132 12.18 8.08 18.05
C THR A 132 13.45 7.32 17.66
N GLU A 133 13.73 6.21 18.34
CA GLU A 133 14.86 5.36 17.99
C GLU A 133 14.72 4.81 16.57
N ALA A 134 15.84 4.70 15.86
CA ALA A 134 15.86 4.28 14.45
C ALA A 134 15.21 2.91 14.21
N ALA A 135 15.26 1.99 15.19
CA ALA A 135 14.61 0.70 15.08
C ALA A 135 13.06 0.76 15.17
N ASN A 136 12.51 1.85 15.71
CA ASN A 136 11.07 1.98 15.95
C ASN A 136 10.34 2.82 14.90
N ILE A 137 11.05 3.51 14.04
CA ILE A 137 10.45 4.37 13.02
C ILE A 137 10.97 4.02 11.63
N ALA A 138 10.07 3.99 10.67
CA ALA A 138 10.41 3.97 9.26
C ALA A 138 9.91 5.24 8.60
N ILE A 139 10.76 5.87 7.78
CA ILE A 139 10.50 7.15 7.13
C ILE A 139 10.68 6.98 5.64
N ILE A 140 9.73 7.50 4.85
CA ILE A 140 9.86 7.64 3.40
C ILE A 140 9.96 9.12 3.04
N LYS A 141 10.86 9.46 2.10
CA LYS A 141 11.02 10.81 1.58
C LYS A 141 11.24 10.80 0.07
N SER A 142 10.31 11.38 -0.67
CA SER A 142 10.41 11.44 -2.13
C SER A 142 11.63 12.27 -2.58
N LYS A 143 12.26 11.86 -3.67
CA LYS A 143 13.41 12.54 -4.33
C LYS A 143 13.03 13.08 -5.69
N SER A 144 12.39 12.27 -6.51
CA SER A 144 11.88 12.68 -7.82
C SER A 144 10.59 11.93 -8.15
N VAL A 145 9.73 12.59 -8.90
CA VAL A 145 8.46 12.03 -9.35
C VAL A 145 8.31 12.29 -10.84
N GLU A 146 7.96 11.24 -11.59
CA GLU A 146 7.77 11.28 -13.03
C GLU A 146 6.42 10.64 -13.38
N LEU A 147 5.79 11.06 -14.48
CA LEU A 147 4.60 10.38 -14.99
C LEU A 147 4.95 8.96 -15.41
N SER A 148 4.10 8.01 -15.05
CA SER A 148 4.17 6.66 -15.59
C SER A 148 3.74 6.67 -17.07
N THR A 149 4.46 5.93 -17.91
CA THR A 149 4.09 5.75 -19.33
C THR A 149 2.99 4.69 -19.51
N ASP A 150 2.79 3.82 -18.53
CA ASP A 150 1.96 2.64 -18.65
C ASP A 150 0.54 2.84 -18.13
N ASP A 151 0.36 3.85 -17.27
CA ASP A 151 -0.93 4.18 -16.67
C ASP A 151 -0.93 5.63 -16.14
N ASN A 152 -2.07 6.09 -15.63
CA ASN A 152 -2.22 7.44 -15.07
C ASN A 152 -1.58 7.61 -13.68
N GLY A 153 -0.54 6.87 -13.35
CA GLY A 153 0.19 6.95 -12.10
C GLY A 153 1.50 7.72 -12.24
N TYR A 154 2.26 7.73 -11.15
CA TYR A 154 3.55 8.37 -11.06
C TYR A 154 4.60 7.37 -10.57
N ILE A 155 5.77 7.39 -11.17
CA ILE A 155 6.95 6.66 -10.68
C ILE A 155 7.70 7.58 -9.73
N VAL A 156 7.94 7.12 -8.51
CA VAL A 156 8.58 7.90 -7.45
C VAL A 156 9.90 7.24 -7.07
N LYS A 157 11.00 7.97 -7.18
CA LYS A 157 12.25 7.63 -6.48
C LYS A 157 12.20 8.26 -5.11
N PHE A 158 12.52 7.50 -4.09
CA PHE A 158 12.44 7.95 -2.70
C PHE A 158 13.47 7.25 -1.82
N ASP A 159 13.83 7.88 -0.73
CA ASP A 159 14.62 7.26 0.32
C ASP A 159 13.68 6.59 1.33
N LEU A 160 13.93 5.31 1.62
CA LEU A 160 13.37 4.60 2.77
C LEU A 160 14.44 4.55 3.86
N THR A 161 14.19 5.18 4.99
CA THR A 161 14.99 4.99 6.22
C THR A 161 14.26 4.01 7.11
N PHE A 162 14.87 2.86 7.35
CA PHE A 162 14.31 1.80 8.16
C PHE A 162 15.44 1.07 8.87
N HIS A 163 15.25 0.68 10.13
CA HIS A 163 16.24 -0.05 10.95
C HIS A 163 17.61 0.66 10.99
N GLY A 164 17.61 2.00 11.01
CA GLY A 164 18.83 2.82 11.01
C GLY A 164 19.57 2.91 9.68
N VAL A 165 19.06 2.30 8.62
CA VAL A 165 19.65 2.30 7.28
C VAL A 165 18.76 3.08 6.33
N THR A 166 19.37 3.83 5.40
CA THR A 166 18.65 4.54 4.33
C THR A 166 18.98 3.92 2.97
N LYS A 167 17.96 3.61 2.20
CA LYS A 167 18.08 3.07 0.83
C LYS A 167 17.20 3.87 -0.12
N GLU A 168 17.73 4.17 -1.32
CA GLU A 168 16.94 4.70 -2.42
C GLU A 168 16.18 3.56 -3.09
N LEU A 169 14.87 3.73 -3.20
CA LEU A 169 13.94 2.78 -3.80
C LEU A 169 13.08 3.48 -4.85
N THR A 170 12.36 2.66 -5.61
CA THR A 170 11.35 3.13 -6.56
C THR A 170 10.00 2.57 -6.16
N GLY A 171 8.98 3.42 -6.20
CA GLY A 171 7.59 3.05 -5.93
C GLY A 171 6.63 3.68 -6.93
N LYS A 172 5.38 3.32 -6.82
CA LYS A 172 4.30 3.81 -7.67
C LYS A 172 3.27 4.56 -6.83
N LEU A 173 3.05 5.82 -7.19
CA LEU A 173 2.00 6.66 -6.62
C LEU A 173 0.83 6.74 -7.61
N LEU A 174 -0.37 6.44 -7.13
CA LEU A 174 -1.62 6.66 -7.84
C LEU A 174 -2.38 7.78 -7.15
N TYR A 175 -2.90 8.71 -7.93
CA TYR A 175 -3.95 9.62 -7.50
C TYR A 175 -5.29 8.94 -7.79
N ASP A 176 -5.97 8.51 -6.74
CA ASP A 176 -7.22 7.76 -6.86
C ASP A 176 -8.41 8.67 -7.22
N GLY A 177 -8.23 9.98 -7.05
CA GLY A 177 -9.19 11.01 -7.42
C GLY A 177 -9.65 11.87 -6.25
N THR A 178 -10.60 12.77 -6.54
CA THR A 178 -11.23 13.66 -5.58
C THR A 178 -12.73 13.49 -5.60
N ILE A 179 -13.34 13.56 -4.44
CA ILE A 179 -14.80 13.67 -4.27
C ILE A 179 -15.12 14.86 -3.37
N VAL A 180 -16.33 15.41 -3.52
CA VAL A 180 -16.87 16.41 -2.60
C VAL A 180 -17.77 15.72 -1.59
N THR A 181 -17.58 16.00 -0.29
CA THR A 181 -18.42 15.52 0.78
C THR A 181 -19.02 16.69 1.54
N GLY A 182 -20.22 16.52 2.10
CA GLY A 182 -20.95 17.63 2.76
C GLY A 182 -21.58 18.59 1.75
N SER A 183 -22.12 19.69 2.25
CA SER A 183 -22.75 20.74 1.45
C SER A 183 -22.62 22.11 2.13
N GLY A 184 -22.71 23.18 1.33
CA GLY A 184 -22.58 24.56 1.82
C GLY A 184 -21.27 24.78 2.60
N ALA A 185 -21.32 25.44 3.75
CA ALA A 185 -20.15 25.74 4.56
C ALA A 185 -19.43 24.50 5.14
N THR A 186 -20.03 23.31 5.04
CA THR A 186 -19.41 22.06 5.51
C THR A 186 -18.80 21.23 4.37
N ALA A 187 -18.86 21.72 3.12
CA ALA A 187 -18.31 21.04 1.98
C ALA A 187 -16.80 20.88 2.08
N LYS A 188 -16.32 19.68 1.76
CA LYS A 188 -14.89 19.34 1.74
C LYS A 188 -14.55 18.55 0.48
N ASN A 189 -13.44 18.91 -0.13
CA ASN A 189 -12.80 18.03 -1.10
C ASN A 189 -12.06 16.93 -0.33
N VAL A 190 -12.23 15.69 -0.75
CA VAL A 190 -11.54 14.51 -0.19
C VAL A 190 -10.71 13.90 -1.31
N TYR A 191 -9.39 13.86 -1.10
CA TYR A 191 -8.40 13.36 -2.05
C TYR A 191 -7.92 11.99 -1.61
N GLY A 192 -7.86 11.03 -2.54
CA GLY A 192 -7.34 9.68 -2.31
C GLY A 192 -6.03 9.45 -3.06
N PHE A 193 -5.08 8.80 -2.38
CA PHE A 193 -3.80 8.40 -2.95
C PHE A 193 -3.44 6.99 -2.51
N THR A 194 -2.87 6.21 -3.44
CA THR A 194 -2.28 4.90 -3.16
C THR A 194 -0.80 4.93 -3.52
N PHE A 195 0.08 4.56 -2.58
CA PHE A 195 1.51 4.42 -2.83
C PHE A 195 1.95 2.99 -2.56
N THR A 196 2.59 2.35 -3.53
CA THR A 196 3.06 0.97 -3.44
C THR A 196 4.53 0.87 -3.77
N PHE A 197 5.26 0.04 -3.00
CA PHE A 197 6.66 -0.28 -3.26
C PHE A 197 7.04 -1.61 -2.63
N GLN A 198 8.23 -2.09 -2.97
CA GLN A 198 8.83 -3.30 -2.39
C GLN A 198 10.26 -3.01 -1.96
N PHE A 199 10.75 -3.74 -0.98
CA PHE A 199 12.13 -3.66 -0.52
C PHE A 199 12.64 -5.03 -0.05
N LEU A 200 13.96 -5.17 0.06
CA LEU A 200 14.62 -6.39 0.52
C LEU A 200 15.01 -6.23 1.99
N ALA A 201 14.19 -6.78 2.89
CA ALA A 201 14.31 -6.58 4.34
C ALA A 201 15.67 -7.08 4.89
N LYS A 202 16.13 -8.25 4.42
CA LYS A 202 17.39 -8.86 4.87
C LYS A 202 18.59 -8.22 4.17
N THR A 203 18.53 -8.16 2.84
CA THR A 203 19.64 -7.70 1.99
C THR A 203 19.92 -6.22 2.19
N ASP A 204 18.89 -5.38 2.24
CA ASP A 204 19.06 -3.94 2.31
C ASP A 204 19.12 -3.39 3.73
N PHE A 205 18.40 -4.02 4.67
CA PHE A 205 18.21 -3.48 6.02
C PHE A 205 18.73 -4.39 7.15
N GLY A 206 19.37 -5.52 6.80
CA GLY A 206 19.99 -6.40 7.78
C GLY A 206 19.02 -7.10 8.73
N ILE A 207 17.77 -7.27 8.33
CA ILE A 207 16.76 -7.96 9.12
C ILE A 207 17.12 -9.45 9.21
N VAL A 208 17.23 -9.98 10.43
CA VAL A 208 17.61 -11.37 10.68
C VAL A 208 16.36 -12.19 10.99
N SER A 209 15.84 -12.86 9.98
CA SER A 209 14.73 -13.80 10.13
C SER A 209 14.84 -14.92 9.11
N THR A 210 14.62 -16.17 9.57
CA THR A 210 14.55 -17.35 8.70
C THR A 210 13.12 -17.64 8.22
N ASN A 211 12.13 -17.04 8.87
CA ASN A 211 10.71 -17.37 8.64
C ASN A 211 10.04 -16.52 7.57
N ILE A 212 10.54 -15.32 7.32
CA ILE A 212 9.99 -14.42 6.30
C ILE A 212 10.88 -14.39 5.06
N ALA A 213 10.30 -14.10 3.91
CA ALA A 213 11.06 -13.83 2.69
C ALA A 213 11.88 -12.54 2.84
N ASP A 214 12.86 -12.36 1.95
CA ASP A 214 13.60 -11.10 1.87
C ASP A 214 12.71 -9.97 1.32
N LEU A 215 11.90 -10.28 0.33
CA LEU A 215 11.00 -9.33 -0.31
C LEU A 215 9.80 -9.01 0.58
N VAL A 216 9.61 -7.73 0.86
CA VAL A 216 8.46 -7.16 1.57
C VAL A 216 7.74 -6.18 0.66
N GLY A 217 6.44 -6.37 0.47
CA GLY A 217 5.56 -5.44 -0.22
C GLY A 217 4.91 -4.46 0.75
N ILE A 218 4.81 -3.20 0.36
CA ILE A 218 4.14 -2.14 1.11
C ILE A 218 3.05 -1.51 0.26
N LYS A 219 1.89 -1.31 0.87
CA LYS A 219 0.79 -0.55 0.29
C LYS A 219 0.30 0.50 1.28
N CYS A 220 0.42 1.76 0.87
CA CYS A 220 -0.06 2.90 1.63
C CYS A 220 -1.31 3.47 0.96
N ASN A 221 -2.34 3.75 1.74
CA ASN A 221 -3.48 4.56 1.32
C ASN A 221 -3.48 5.84 2.15
N ALA A 222 -3.52 6.99 1.49
CA ALA A 222 -3.51 8.30 2.13
C ALA A 222 -4.75 9.11 1.71
N ILE A 223 -5.46 9.62 2.69
CA ILE A 223 -6.64 10.46 2.49
C ILE A 223 -6.35 11.86 3.03
N PHE A 224 -6.65 12.86 2.22
CA PHE A 224 -6.59 14.27 2.64
C PHE A 224 -7.97 14.90 2.51
N ARG A 225 -8.24 15.85 3.39
CA ARG A 225 -9.47 16.67 3.37
C ARG A 225 -9.10 18.14 3.25
N GLN A 226 -9.76 18.84 2.35
CA GLN A 226 -9.61 20.29 2.18
C GLN A 226 -10.97 20.96 2.33
N THR A 227 -11.08 21.88 3.29
CA THR A 227 -12.27 22.73 3.44
C THR A 227 -12.37 23.69 2.26
N GLN A 228 -13.55 23.81 1.70
CA GLN A 228 -13.83 24.76 0.60
C GLN A 228 -13.91 26.21 1.08
#